data_41f3ed4b929b5f614a50bc11e0059aeb
#
_entry.id   41f3ed4b929b5f614a50bc11e0059aeb
#
_cell.length_a   1.000
_cell.length_b   1.000
_cell.length_c   1.000
_cell.angle_alpha   90.00
_cell.angle_beta   90.00
_cell.angle_gamma   90.00
#
_symmetry.space_group_name_H-M   'P 1'
#
loop_
_entity.id
_entity.type
_entity.pdbx_description
1 polymer ?
#
loop_
_entity_poly.entity_id
_entity_poly.type
_entity_poly.pdbx_seq_one_letter_code
_entity_poly.pdbx_strand_id
1 'polypeptide(L)'
;MTRFSCHITILLLVAVLFETMDCAAAQTENKTTKTIILGIVFQGAAQPVENHFRPLVEYVAHKVSRIDETKGVIVIAPNPGQMIKLLEEKRVDFYMESPYPTYLINRLGAARLLLRAWKGGMPEYRSLIFTSKQSGVTDPKALRGKIIAFEDPGSTSGYFLPKLFLLKKGFSLSEQASLGSKVSPRDIGYIFANTSNDVINLVLQQKVSAGAFSTDDYAGLETTNKPLIAILAETESVPRYLVSVRKDLPEPVTKRLKSILLAMNQDQEGQQILRQTDNTTKYDSLPGGEEMVRQKLVELYRPRTQNPAAKAR
;
A
#
# COMPACT_ATOMS: atom_id res chain seq x y z
N MET A 1 -45.93 78.37 70.53
CA MET A 1 -47.11 77.44 70.44
C MET A 1 -46.98 76.68 69.15
N THR A 2 -46.34 75.59 69.20
CA THR A 2 -45.85 74.83 68.08
C THR A 2 -46.63 73.49 67.98
N ARG A 3 -47.23 73.23 66.83
CA ARG A 3 -47.90 71.96 66.52
C ARG A 3 -46.92 71.07 65.73
N PHE A 4 -46.63 69.96 66.33
CA PHE A 4 -45.93 68.85 65.64
C PHE A 4 -46.89 68.12 64.72
N SER A 5 -46.59 67.99 63.48
CA SER A 5 -47.26 67.14 62.52
C SER A 5 -46.41 65.89 62.24
N CYS A 6 -46.96 64.74 62.56
CA CYS A 6 -46.33 63.48 62.39
C CYS A 6 -46.69 62.95 60.99
N HIS A 7 -45.68 62.82 60.10
CA HIS A 7 -45.86 62.19 58.81
C HIS A 7 -45.39 60.77 58.92
N ILE A 8 -46.28 59.84 58.79
CA ILE A 8 -46.01 58.37 58.66
C ILE A 8 -45.68 58.11 57.21
N THR A 9 -44.42 57.77 56.94
CA THR A 9 -43.95 57.40 55.63
C THR A 9 -44.12 55.86 55.54
N ILE A 10 -45.03 55.43 54.71
CA ILE A 10 -45.23 53.96 54.38
C ILE A 10 -44.16 53.60 53.40
N LEU A 11 -43.22 52.72 53.80
CA LEU A 11 -42.22 52.15 52.96
C LEU A 11 -42.82 50.93 52.22
N LEU A 12 -43.13 51.08 50.95
CA LEU A 12 -43.52 49.99 50.07
C LEU A 12 -42.28 49.21 49.69
N LEU A 13 -42.13 48.00 50.26
CA LEU A 13 -41.09 47.03 49.85
C LEU A 13 -41.56 46.37 48.58
N VAL A 14 -41.04 46.79 47.44
CA VAL A 14 -41.17 46.06 46.16
C VAL A 14 -40.10 44.96 46.14
N ALA A 15 -40.52 43.72 46.43
CA ALA A 15 -39.70 42.55 46.23
C ALA A 15 -39.64 42.25 44.74
N VAL A 16 -38.54 42.60 44.09
CA VAL A 16 -38.23 42.19 42.70
C VAL A 16 -37.73 40.74 42.79
N LEU A 17 -38.60 39.81 42.47
CA LEU A 17 -38.20 38.42 42.16
C LEU A 17 -37.36 38.42 40.88
N PHE A 18 -36.03 38.37 41.03
CA PHE A 18 -35.14 37.99 39.96
C PHE A 18 -35.30 36.47 39.78
N GLU A 19 -36.12 36.04 38.82
CA GLU A 19 -36.01 34.71 38.25
C GLU A 19 -34.70 34.59 37.53
N THR A 20 -33.71 33.95 38.13
CA THR A 20 -32.52 33.49 37.47
C THR A 20 -32.92 32.44 36.45
N MET A 21 -33.15 32.85 35.20
CA MET A 21 -33.12 31.94 34.07
C MET A 21 -31.69 31.41 33.99
N ASP A 22 -31.48 30.22 34.59
CA ASP A 22 -30.37 29.35 34.27
C ASP A 22 -30.48 29.01 32.78
N CYS A 23 -29.85 29.83 31.94
CA CYS A 23 -29.58 29.48 30.55
C CYS A 23 -28.53 28.37 30.60
N ALA A 24 -29.02 27.14 30.78
CA ALA A 24 -28.20 25.96 30.49
C ALA A 24 -27.80 26.06 29.01
N ALA A 25 -26.68 26.75 28.77
CA ALA A 25 -25.97 26.65 27.52
C ALA A 25 -25.66 25.16 27.32
N ALA A 26 -26.49 24.50 26.53
CA ALA A 26 -26.17 23.19 25.99
C ALA A 26 -24.82 23.35 25.27
N GLN A 27 -23.75 23.01 25.99
CA GLN A 27 -22.47 22.75 25.37
C GLN A 27 -22.74 21.57 24.41
N THR A 28 -23.05 21.89 23.17
CA THR A 28 -22.84 20.96 22.06
C THR A 28 -21.34 20.66 22.10
N GLU A 29 -20.99 19.60 22.85
CA GLU A 29 -19.70 18.95 22.68
C GLU A 29 -19.56 18.71 21.19
N ASN A 30 -18.68 19.47 20.58
CA ASN A 30 -18.28 19.30 19.19
C ASN A 30 -17.58 17.94 19.16
N LYS A 31 -18.37 16.85 18.99
CA LYS A 31 -17.93 15.47 18.97
C LYS A 31 -16.99 15.36 17.80
N THR A 32 -15.71 15.63 18.05
CA THR A 32 -14.66 15.53 17.02
C THR A 32 -14.68 14.09 16.54
N THR A 33 -15.28 13.87 15.39
CA THR A 33 -15.36 12.53 14.80
C THR A 33 -13.93 12.04 14.59
N LYS A 34 -13.54 11.04 15.35
CA LYS A 34 -12.23 10.39 15.19
C LYS A 34 -12.21 9.68 13.83
N THR A 35 -11.08 9.71 13.17
CA THR A 35 -10.89 9.01 11.89
C THR A 35 -9.76 8.01 12.00
N ILE A 36 -9.85 6.93 11.22
CA ILE A 36 -8.73 6.04 10.89
C ILE A 36 -8.52 6.09 9.37
N ILE A 37 -7.32 6.39 8.94
CA ILE A 37 -7.04 6.75 7.55
C ILE A 37 -6.14 5.70 6.91
N LEU A 38 -6.70 5.01 5.89
CA LEU A 38 -5.96 4.07 5.04
C LEU A 38 -5.38 4.79 3.84
N GLY A 39 -4.08 4.70 3.65
CA GLY A 39 -3.39 5.16 2.44
C GLY A 39 -3.25 4.04 1.40
N ILE A 40 -3.44 4.38 0.14
CA ILE A 40 -3.23 3.49 -1.01
C ILE A 40 -2.35 4.21 -2.03
N VAL A 41 -1.32 3.54 -2.53
CA VAL A 41 -0.52 4.07 -3.65
C VAL A 41 -1.17 3.59 -4.94
N PHE A 42 -1.70 4.51 -5.73
CA PHE A 42 -2.35 4.18 -6.99
C PHE A 42 -2.32 5.36 -7.96
N GLN A 43 -1.99 5.08 -9.22
CA GLN A 43 -2.01 6.05 -10.30
C GLN A 43 -3.14 5.71 -11.26
N GLY A 44 -4.25 6.42 -11.16
CA GLY A 44 -5.44 6.20 -11.98
C GLY A 44 -6.68 6.82 -11.36
N ALA A 45 -7.87 6.38 -11.79
CA ALA A 45 -9.13 6.86 -11.25
C ALA A 45 -9.31 6.40 -9.79
N ALA A 46 -9.56 7.33 -8.89
CA ALA A 46 -9.64 7.07 -7.45
C ALA A 46 -10.86 6.22 -7.07
N GLN A 47 -12.02 6.48 -7.66
CA GLN A 47 -13.29 5.91 -7.22
C GLN A 47 -13.35 4.36 -7.20
N PRO A 48 -12.84 3.62 -8.20
CA PRO A 48 -12.82 2.16 -8.13
C PRO A 48 -11.97 1.63 -6.98
N VAL A 49 -10.82 2.25 -6.71
CA VAL A 49 -9.92 1.88 -5.63
C VAL A 49 -10.54 2.18 -4.27
N GLU A 50 -11.16 3.34 -4.11
CA GLU A 50 -11.91 3.69 -2.89
C GLU A 50 -13.03 2.68 -2.61
N ASN A 51 -13.85 2.35 -3.59
CA ASN A 51 -14.93 1.38 -3.44
C ASN A 51 -14.41 0.00 -3.04
N HIS A 52 -13.26 -0.39 -3.56
CA HIS A 52 -12.62 -1.68 -3.29
C HIS A 52 -12.12 -1.79 -1.84
N PHE A 53 -11.51 -0.73 -1.30
CA PHE A 53 -10.93 -0.73 0.05
C PHE A 53 -11.84 -0.16 1.13
N ARG A 54 -12.98 0.45 0.77
CA ARG A 54 -13.92 1.04 1.71
C ARG A 54 -14.42 0.05 2.77
N PRO A 55 -14.85 -1.18 2.43
CA PRO A 55 -15.32 -2.13 3.44
C PRO A 55 -14.24 -2.44 4.50
N LEU A 56 -12.97 -2.54 4.08
CA LEU A 56 -11.86 -2.80 4.99
C LEU A 56 -11.65 -1.66 5.99
N VAL A 57 -11.58 -0.41 5.51
CA VAL A 57 -11.30 0.73 6.40
C VAL A 57 -12.48 1.02 7.33
N GLU A 58 -13.72 0.82 6.88
CA GLU A 58 -14.91 0.95 7.72
C GLU A 58 -14.97 -0.13 8.81
N TYR A 59 -14.69 -1.38 8.47
CA TYR A 59 -14.57 -2.46 9.44
C TYR A 59 -13.54 -2.15 10.53
N VAL A 60 -12.36 -1.67 10.13
CA VAL A 60 -11.31 -1.26 11.06
C VAL A 60 -11.80 -0.10 11.93
N ALA A 61 -12.41 0.92 11.34
CA ALA A 61 -12.91 2.09 12.05
C ALA A 61 -13.94 1.73 13.14
N HIS A 62 -14.92 0.90 12.81
CA HIS A 62 -15.93 0.43 13.77
C HIS A 62 -15.31 -0.34 14.95
N LYS A 63 -14.21 -1.04 14.73
CA LYS A 63 -13.57 -1.87 15.78
C LYS A 63 -12.45 -1.14 16.54
N VAL A 64 -11.91 -0.04 16.01
CA VAL A 64 -10.83 0.72 16.67
C VAL A 64 -11.32 1.42 17.92
N SER A 65 -12.49 2.05 17.87
CA SER A 65 -13.09 2.71 19.03
C SER A 65 -14.35 1.96 19.48
N ARG A 66 -14.46 1.72 20.79
CA ARG A 66 -15.67 1.15 21.40
C ARG A 66 -16.64 2.23 21.90
N ILE A 67 -16.19 3.47 22.03
CA ILE A 67 -16.89 4.55 22.73
C ILE A 67 -17.29 5.65 21.76
N ASP A 68 -16.43 5.97 20.79
CA ASP A 68 -16.64 7.05 19.83
C ASP A 68 -16.92 6.50 18.44
N GLU A 69 -17.78 7.20 17.72
CA GLU A 69 -18.01 6.95 16.30
C GLU A 69 -16.73 7.32 15.53
N THR A 70 -15.99 6.31 15.10
CA THR A 70 -14.79 6.49 14.29
C THR A 70 -15.13 6.22 12.82
N LYS A 71 -14.75 7.13 11.92
CA LYS A 71 -14.97 6.98 10.47
C LYS A 71 -13.73 6.43 9.78
N GLY A 72 -13.94 5.50 8.86
CA GLY A 72 -12.91 5.04 7.94
C GLY A 72 -12.75 6.03 6.78
N VAL A 73 -11.53 6.43 6.49
CA VAL A 73 -11.20 7.33 5.38
C VAL A 73 -10.12 6.69 4.51
N ILE A 74 -10.24 6.84 3.18
CA ILE A 74 -9.22 6.40 2.23
C ILE A 74 -8.56 7.63 1.63
N VAL A 75 -7.24 7.60 1.54
CA VAL A 75 -6.44 8.63 0.86
C VAL A 75 -5.56 7.95 -0.18
N ILE A 76 -5.69 8.38 -1.44
CA ILE A 76 -4.91 7.84 -2.55
C ILE A 76 -3.72 8.74 -2.82
N ALA A 77 -2.53 8.14 -2.85
CA ALA A 77 -1.29 8.78 -3.24
C ALA A 77 -0.89 8.29 -4.65
N PRO A 78 -0.58 9.17 -5.60
CA PRO A 78 -0.23 8.76 -6.96
C PRO A 78 1.12 8.04 -7.05
N ASN A 79 1.95 8.15 -6.02
CA ASN A 79 3.28 7.52 -5.97
C ASN A 79 3.80 7.43 -4.52
N PRO A 80 4.86 6.63 -4.27
CA PRO A 80 5.46 6.50 -2.93
C PRO A 80 5.92 7.82 -2.31
N GLY A 81 6.42 8.78 -3.11
CA GLY A 81 6.88 10.08 -2.61
C GLY A 81 5.73 10.91 -2.02
N GLN A 82 4.56 10.88 -2.65
CA GLN A 82 3.37 11.54 -2.10
C GLN A 82 2.85 10.82 -0.85
N MET A 83 2.92 9.49 -0.80
CA MET A 83 2.55 8.73 0.40
C MET A 83 3.43 9.10 1.60
N ILE A 84 4.74 9.28 1.40
CA ILE A 84 5.66 9.73 2.45
C ILE A 84 5.20 11.08 3.04
N LYS A 85 4.88 12.06 2.19
CA LYS A 85 4.37 13.37 2.63
C LYS A 85 3.08 13.25 3.44
N LEU A 86 2.13 12.44 2.97
CA LEU A 86 0.86 12.21 3.66
C LEU A 86 1.05 11.57 5.04
N LEU A 87 2.02 10.66 5.18
CA LEU A 87 2.38 10.06 6.46
C LEU A 87 3.02 11.09 7.41
N GLU A 88 3.95 11.93 6.92
CA GLU A 88 4.60 12.99 7.68
C GLU A 88 3.59 14.08 8.11
N GLU A 89 2.62 14.40 7.26
CA GLU A 89 1.52 15.33 7.54
C GLU A 89 0.41 14.73 8.42
N LYS A 90 0.54 13.47 8.86
CA LYS A 90 -0.45 12.73 9.67
C LYS A 90 -1.82 12.57 8.98
N ARG A 91 -1.84 12.58 7.67
CA ARG A 91 -3.01 12.40 6.82
C ARG A 91 -3.23 10.94 6.39
N VAL A 92 -2.37 10.05 6.82
CA VAL A 92 -2.47 8.60 6.67
C VAL A 92 -2.01 7.96 7.97
N ASP A 93 -2.80 7.02 8.52
CA ASP A 93 -2.47 6.29 9.73
C ASP A 93 -1.77 4.96 9.43
N PHE A 94 -2.26 4.27 8.41
CA PHE A 94 -1.67 3.03 7.94
C PHE A 94 -1.84 2.89 6.43
N TYR A 95 -1.01 2.06 5.82
CA TYR A 95 -1.12 1.74 4.40
C TYR A 95 -0.73 0.29 4.14
N MET A 96 -1.13 -0.23 2.98
CA MET A 96 -0.81 -1.59 2.54
C MET A 96 -0.22 -1.54 1.15
N GLU A 97 0.93 -2.20 0.99
CA GLU A 97 1.65 -2.22 -0.28
C GLU A 97 2.49 -3.48 -0.48
N SER A 98 2.83 -3.72 -1.73
CA SER A 98 3.83 -4.70 -2.10
C SER A 98 5.24 -4.30 -1.58
N PRO A 99 6.20 -5.22 -1.49
CA PRO A 99 7.47 -4.98 -0.82
C PRO A 99 8.30 -3.82 -1.36
N TYR A 100 8.30 -3.58 -2.66
CA TYR A 100 9.15 -2.52 -3.23
C TYR A 100 8.65 -1.11 -2.89
N PRO A 101 7.40 -0.72 -3.14
CA PRO A 101 6.87 0.55 -2.64
C PRO A 101 6.97 0.68 -1.13
N THR A 102 6.72 -0.40 -0.37
CA THR A 102 6.89 -0.42 1.09
C THR A 102 8.33 -0.06 1.48
N TYR A 103 9.34 -0.63 0.82
CA TYR A 103 10.73 -0.26 1.05
C TYR A 103 10.98 1.22 0.77
N LEU A 104 10.49 1.74 -0.36
CA LEU A 104 10.68 3.13 -0.73
C LEU A 104 10.09 4.10 0.31
N ILE A 105 8.90 3.79 0.82
CA ILE A 105 8.19 4.61 1.81
C ILE A 105 8.87 4.52 3.17
N ASN A 106 9.16 3.32 3.66
CA ASN A 106 9.65 3.11 5.03
C ASN A 106 11.13 3.48 5.21
N ARG A 107 11.95 3.42 4.15
CA ARG A 107 13.39 3.73 4.25
C ARG A 107 13.69 5.15 4.74
N LEU A 108 12.76 6.09 4.54
CA LEU A 108 12.88 7.49 4.99
C LEU A 108 12.32 7.71 6.39
N GLY A 109 11.81 6.66 7.03
CA GLY A 109 11.39 6.71 8.43
C GLY A 109 10.03 7.34 8.68
N ALA A 110 9.21 7.57 7.65
CA ALA A 110 7.83 8.08 7.78
C ALA A 110 6.87 7.03 8.35
N ALA A 111 7.16 5.75 8.14
CA ALA A 111 6.35 4.63 8.61
C ALA A 111 7.21 3.45 9.08
N ARG A 112 6.57 2.50 9.78
CA ARG A 112 7.17 1.24 10.23
C ARG A 112 6.27 0.06 9.88
N LEU A 113 6.87 -1.11 9.69
CA LEU A 113 6.15 -2.34 9.36
C LEU A 113 5.32 -2.82 10.56
N LEU A 114 4.14 -3.36 10.28
CA LEU A 114 3.22 -3.86 11.31
C LEU A 114 2.89 -5.35 11.12
N LEU A 115 2.40 -5.71 9.93
CA LEU A 115 1.90 -7.06 9.61
C LEU A 115 2.23 -7.44 8.17
N ARG A 116 2.06 -8.73 7.87
CA ARG A 116 2.04 -9.27 6.53
C ARG A 116 0.62 -9.70 6.16
N ALA A 117 0.18 -9.44 4.93
CA ALA A 117 -1.08 -9.94 4.38
C ALA A 117 -0.83 -11.16 3.48
N TRP A 118 -1.71 -12.15 3.59
CA TRP A 118 -1.75 -13.34 2.73
C TRP A 118 -2.75 -13.12 1.61
N LYS A 119 -2.34 -13.26 0.37
CA LYS A 119 -3.19 -13.11 -0.79
C LYS A 119 -3.38 -14.47 -1.49
N GLY A 120 -4.63 -14.86 -1.75
CA GLY A 120 -4.92 -16.19 -2.30
C GLY A 120 -4.41 -17.37 -1.45
N GLY A 121 -4.29 -17.17 -0.13
CA GLY A 121 -3.73 -18.19 0.79
C GLY A 121 -2.21 -18.23 0.83
N MET A 122 -1.50 -17.36 0.08
CA MET A 122 -0.04 -17.34 0.02
C MET A 122 0.54 -16.15 0.76
N PRO A 123 1.49 -16.37 1.70
CA PRO A 123 2.16 -15.31 2.44
C PRO A 123 3.26 -14.62 1.64
N GLU A 124 3.80 -15.32 0.65
CA GLU A 124 4.95 -14.89 -0.16
C GLU A 124 4.69 -15.21 -1.62
N TYR A 125 5.37 -14.52 -2.52
CA TYR A 125 5.30 -14.72 -3.96
C TYR A 125 6.66 -14.45 -4.61
N ARG A 126 6.76 -14.78 -5.89
CA ARG A 126 7.95 -14.58 -6.72
C ARG A 126 7.59 -13.87 -8.00
N SER A 127 8.60 -13.33 -8.65
CA SER A 127 8.49 -12.96 -10.06
C SER A 127 8.95 -14.12 -10.94
N LEU A 128 8.22 -14.31 -12.02
CA LEU A 128 8.53 -15.24 -13.10
C LEU A 128 8.92 -14.42 -14.33
N ILE A 129 10.12 -14.65 -14.85
CA ILE A 129 10.52 -14.12 -16.15
C ILE A 129 10.10 -15.16 -17.18
N PHE A 130 9.29 -14.76 -18.15
CA PHE A 130 8.67 -15.67 -19.10
C PHE A 130 8.82 -15.20 -20.55
N THR A 131 8.63 -16.12 -21.47
CA THR A 131 8.63 -15.90 -22.91
C THR A 131 7.50 -16.70 -23.58
N SER A 132 7.19 -16.40 -24.84
CA SER A 132 6.38 -17.26 -25.68
C SER A 132 7.19 -18.52 -26.07
N LYS A 133 6.59 -19.71 -25.97
CA LYS A 133 7.21 -20.95 -26.46
C LYS A 133 7.59 -20.87 -27.93
N GLN A 134 6.82 -20.13 -28.72
CA GLN A 134 7.10 -19.93 -30.16
C GLN A 134 8.33 -19.06 -30.44
N SER A 135 8.81 -18.29 -29.43
CA SER A 135 9.98 -17.43 -29.60
C SER A 135 11.30 -18.20 -29.74
N GLY A 136 11.34 -19.46 -29.34
CA GLY A 136 12.57 -20.28 -29.28
C GLY A 136 13.57 -19.84 -28.20
N VAL A 137 13.22 -18.84 -27.36
CA VAL A 137 14.08 -18.38 -26.25
C VAL A 137 13.95 -19.38 -25.09
N THR A 138 15.05 -20.02 -24.71
CA THR A 138 15.09 -21.02 -23.63
C THR A 138 16.02 -20.65 -22.47
N ASP A 139 16.83 -19.60 -22.62
CA ASP A 139 17.79 -19.13 -21.62
C ASP A 139 17.77 -17.60 -21.55
N PRO A 140 17.81 -16.99 -20.38
CA PRO A 140 17.90 -15.53 -20.22
C PRO A 140 19.07 -14.89 -20.99
N LYS A 141 20.15 -15.61 -21.28
CA LYS A 141 21.26 -15.10 -22.10
C LYS A 141 20.85 -14.72 -23.52
N ALA A 142 19.84 -15.42 -24.07
CA ALA A 142 19.29 -15.11 -25.38
C ALA A 142 18.47 -13.82 -25.44
N LEU A 143 18.25 -13.15 -24.31
CA LEU A 143 17.59 -11.83 -24.23
C LEU A 143 18.52 -10.66 -24.55
N ARG A 144 19.84 -10.88 -24.67
CA ARG A 144 20.78 -9.81 -25.09
C ARG A 144 20.44 -9.28 -26.47
N GLY A 145 20.44 -7.96 -26.60
CA GLY A 145 20.06 -7.27 -27.83
C GLY A 145 18.55 -7.25 -28.10
N LYS A 146 17.73 -7.76 -27.16
CA LYS A 146 16.28 -7.85 -27.30
C LYS A 146 15.57 -6.93 -26.29
N ILE A 147 14.28 -6.69 -26.53
CA ILE A 147 13.40 -5.94 -25.63
C ILE A 147 12.56 -6.91 -24.81
N ILE A 148 12.46 -6.64 -23.52
CA ILE A 148 11.52 -7.28 -22.60
C ILE A 148 10.48 -6.26 -22.10
N ALA A 149 9.30 -6.73 -21.70
CA ALA A 149 8.27 -5.89 -21.11
C ALA A 149 8.23 -6.05 -19.59
N PHE A 150 8.19 -4.94 -18.89
CA PHE A 150 7.87 -4.85 -17.47
C PHE A 150 6.51 -4.19 -17.28
N GLU A 151 5.91 -4.36 -16.10
CA GLU A 151 4.58 -3.82 -15.79
C GLU A 151 4.64 -2.30 -15.64
N ASP A 152 5.10 -1.81 -14.52
CA ASP A 152 5.27 -0.39 -14.20
C ASP A 152 6.47 -0.18 -13.25
N PRO A 153 6.98 1.05 -13.12
CA PRO A 153 8.15 1.35 -12.28
C PRO A 153 7.96 1.06 -10.79
N GLY A 154 6.72 0.97 -10.29
CA GLY A 154 6.37 0.66 -8.89
C GLY A 154 6.17 -0.82 -8.62
N SER A 155 6.06 -1.65 -9.67
CA SER A 155 5.76 -3.07 -9.51
C SER A 155 6.92 -3.85 -8.89
N THR A 156 6.64 -4.57 -7.80
CA THR A 156 7.62 -5.47 -7.18
C THR A 156 7.95 -6.66 -8.08
N SER A 157 6.94 -7.41 -8.52
CA SER A 157 7.11 -8.64 -9.30
C SER A 157 7.18 -8.41 -10.81
N GLY A 158 6.45 -7.40 -11.31
CA GLY A 158 6.43 -7.07 -12.73
C GLY A 158 7.63 -6.22 -13.20
N TYR A 159 8.44 -5.69 -12.27
CA TYR A 159 9.59 -4.87 -12.63
C TYR A 159 10.80 -5.09 -11.74
N PHE A 160 10.68 -4.80 -10.42
CA PHE A 160 11.88 -4.66 -9.60
C PHE A 160 12.61 -5.98 -9.39
N LEU A 161 11.91 -7.03 -8.99
CA LEU A 161 12.51 -8.36 -8.76
C LEU A 161 13.16 -8.94 -10.02
N PRO A 162 12.49 -8.99 -11.19
CA PRO A 162 13.09 -9.53 -12.40
C PRO A 162 14.26 -8.68 -12.88
N LYS A 163 14.18 -7.35 -12.78
CA LYS A 163 15.31 -6.46 -13.09
C LYS A 163 16.51 -6.76 -12.21
N LEU A 164 16.30 -6.85 -10.89
CA LEU A 164 17.37 -7.16 -9.94
C LEU A 164 17.98 -8.54 -10.20
N PHE A 165 17.15 -9.54 -10.50
CA PHE A 165 17.61 -10.88 -10.89
C PHE A 165 18.53 -10.82 -12.09
N LEU A 166 18.14 -10.13 -13.16
CA LEU A 166 18.94 -9.99 -14.37
C LEU A 166 20.26 -9.25 -14.10
N LEU A 167 20.22 -8.17 -13.30
CA LEU A 167 21.43 -7.45 -12.89
C LEU A 167 22.38 -8.34 -12.08
N LYS A 168 21.86 -9.15 -11.14
CA LYS A 168 22.67 -10.12 -10.35
C LYS A 168 23.30 -11.19 -11.24
N LYS A 169 22.68 -11.53 -12.38
CA LYS A 169 23.22 -12.47 -13.40
C LYS A 169 24.21 -11.81 -14.38
N GLY A 170 24.56 -10.54 -14.18
CA GLY A 170 25.55 -9.83 -14.99
C GLY A 170 24.99 -9.29 -16.32
N PHE A 171 23.68 -9.08 -16.41
CA PHE A 171 23.08 -8.36 -17.52
C PHE A 171 23.07 -6.87 -17.27
N SER A 172 23.27 -6.06 -18.30
CA SER A 172 22.97 -4.63 -18.30
C SER A 172 21.55 -4.43 -18.84
N LEU A 173 20.77 -3.53 -18.22
CA LEU A 173 19.42 -3.20 -18.66
C LEU A 173 19.32 -1.71 -18.99
N SER A 174 18.68 -1.40 -20.13
CA SER A 174 18.43 -0.04 -20.59
C SER A 174 16.97 0.16 -20.94
N GLU A 175 16.35 1.22 -20.41
CA GLU A 175 15.01 1.61 -20.79
C GLU A 175 14.96 2.08 -22.23
N GLN A 176 13.93 1.66 -22.96
CA GLN A 176 13.78 1.99 -24.38
C GLN A 176 12.55 2.88 -24.57
N ALA A 177 12.66 3.83 -25.48
CA ALA A 177 11.56 4.76 -25.78
C ALA A 177 10.40 4.09 -26.54
N SER A 178 10.64 2.98 -27.24
CA SER A 178 9.64 2.26 -28.02
C SER A 178 10.04 0.81 -28.31
N LEU A 179 9.08 0.03 -28.78
CA LEU A 179 9.28 -1.36 -29.23
C LEU A 179 10.26 -1.48 -30.42
N GLY A 180 10.38 -0.43 -31.24
CA GLY A 180 11.29 -0.40 -32.40
C GLY A 180 12.71 0.09 -32.09
N SER A 181 13.02 0.37 -30.82
CA SER A 181 14.34 0.84 -30.42
C SER A 181 15.43 -0.21 -30.68
N LYS A 182 16.59 0.24 -31.20
CA LYS A 182 17.76 -0.65 -31.32
C LYS A 182 18.42 -0.82 -29.95
N VAL A 183 18.50 -2.07 -29.50
CA VAL A 183 19.18 -2.44 -28.25
C VAL A 183 20.62 -2.87 -28.56
N SER A 184 21.57 -2.40 -27.74
CA SER A 184 22.95 -2.87 -27.79
C SER A 184 22.99 -4.41 -27.64
N PRO A 185 23.80 -5.13 -28.45
CA PRO A 185 23.94 -6.59 -28.33
C PRO A 185 24.42 -7.09 -26.95
N ARG A 186 24.96 -6.19 -26.13
CA ARG A 186 25.42 -6.52 -24.76
C ARG A 186 24.34 -6.32 -23.69
N ASP A 187 23.31 -5.52 -24.00
CA ASP A 187 22.28 -5.10 -23.05
C ASP A 187 20.97 -5.85 -23.30
N ILE A 188 20.09 -5.79 -22.33
CA ILE A 188 18.68 -6.11 -22.48
C ILE A 188 17.91 -4.79 -22.45
N GLY A 189 17.17 -4.48 -23.51
CA GLY A 189 16.25 -3.35 -23.53
C GLY A 189 14.99 -3.68 -22.74
N TYR A 190 14.36 -2.68 -22.14
CA TYR A 190 13.04 -2.88 -21.55
C TYR A 190 12.12 -1.69 -21.78
N ILE A 191 10.81 -1.97 -21.77
CA ILE A 191 9.73 -0.99 -21.82
C ILE A 191 8.75 -1.27 -20.67
N PHE A 192 7.91 -0.29 -20.33
CA PHE A 192 6.77 -0.47 -19.44
C PHE A 192 5.49 -0.66 -20.25
N ALA A 193 4.68 -1.64 -19.86
CA ALA A 193 3.41 -2.00 -20.49
C ALA A 193 2.17 -1.63 -19.66
N ASN A 194 2.36 -1.07 -18.47
CA ASN A 194 1.38 -0.60 -17.49
C ASN A 194 0.64 -1.69 -16.71
N THR A 195 0.29 -2.82 -17.32
CA THR A 195 -0.40 -3.93 -16.63
C THR A 195 0.25 -5.27 -16.92
N SER A 196 0.10 -6.25 -16.02
CA SER A 196 0.56 -7.62 -16.27
C SER A 196 -0.13 -8.26 -17.47
N ASN A 197 -1.38 -7.94 -17.75
CA ASN A 197 -2.08 -8.41 -18.95
C ASN A 197 -1.46 -7.84 -20.24
N ASP A 198 -1.07 -6.57 -20.26
CA ASP A 198 -0.39 -5.98 -21.41
C ASP A 198 0.99 -6.61 -21.63
N VAL A 199 1.74 -6.88 -20.54
CA VAL A 199 3.00 -7.64 -20.63
C VAL A 199 2.77 -9.00 -21.29
N ILE A 200 1.77 -9.76 -20.84
CA ILE A 200 1.44 -11.07 -21.38
C ILE A 200 1.09 -10.96 -22.87
N ASN A 201 0.25 -10.02 -23.26
CA ASN A 201 -0.16 -9.79 -24.62
C ASN A 201 1.03 -9.46 -25.54
N LEU A 202 1.94 -8.58 -25.11
CA LEU A 202 3.13 -8.22 -25.87
C LEU A 202 4.04 -9.42 -26.11
N VAL A 203 4.19 -10.29 -25.10
CA VAL A 203 5.02 -11.51 -25.22
C VAL A 203 4.35 -12.55 -26.14
N LEU A 204 3.05 -12.81 -25.97
CA LEU A 204 2.33 -13.80 -26.80
C LEU A 204 2.24 -13.35 -28.26
N GLN A 205 2.11 -12.05 -28.52
CA GLN A 205 2.16 -11.46 -29.87
C GLN A 205 3.60 -11.34 -30.42
N GLN A 206 4.62 -11.79 -29.67
CA GLN A 206 6.04 -11.72 -30.04
C GLN A 206 6.54 -10.26 -30.35
N LYS A 207 5.84 -9.24 -29.81
CA LYS A 207 6.27 -7.84 -29.92
C LYS A 207 7.46 -7.54 -29.03
N VAL A 208 7.62 -8.32 -27.95
CA VAL A 208 8.80 -8.35 -27.08
C VAL A 208 9.24 -9.80 -26.87
N SER A 209 10.51 -10.01 -26.51
CA SER A 209 11.07 -11.36 -26.39
C SER A 209 10.76 -12.03 -25.06
N ALA A 210 10.48 -11.26 -24.01
CA ALA A 210 10.14 -11.79 -22.69
C ALA A 210 9.35 -10.72 -21.91
N GLY A 211 8.76 -11.17 -20.79
CA GLY A 211 8.11 -10.31 -19.81
C GLY A 211 8.32 -10.85 -18.42
N ALA A 212 7.74 -10.17 -17.45
CA ALA A 212 7.74 -10.62 -16.08
C ALA A 212 6.37 -10.37 -15.42
N PHE A 213 5.94 -11.30 -14.57
CA PHE A 213 4.73 -11.26 -13.80
C PHE A 213 4.89 -11.99 -12.45
N SER A 214 3.90 -11.92 -11.59
CA SER A 214 3.90 -12.64 -10.32
C SER A 214 3.52 -14.12 -10.50
N THR A 215 3.86 -14.96 -9.51
CA THR A 215 3.32 -16.34 -9.42
C THR A 215 1.80 -16.34 -9.36
N ASP A 216 1.17 -15.29 -8.80
CA ASP A 216 -0.29 -15.17 -8.72
C ASP A 216 -0.89 -14.88 -10.10
N ASP A 217 -0.28 -13.97 -10.88
CA ASP A 217 -0.69 -13.69 -12.27
C ASP A 217 -0.60 -14.97 -13.10
N TYR A 218 0.50 -15.73 -12.96
CA TYR A 218 0.64 -17.02 -13.64
C TYR A 218 -0.42 -18.04 -13.20
N ALA A 219 -0.75 -18.10 -11.91
CA ALA A 219 -1.80 -18.97 -11.41
C ALA A 219 -3.17 -18.60 -11.99
N GLY A 220 -3.43 -17.27 -12.10
CA GLY A 220 -4.67 -16.70 -12.66
C GLY A 220 -4.78 -16.67 -14.18
N LEU A 221 -3.71 -17.07 -14.91
CA LEU A 221 -3.76 -17.11 -16.37
C LEU A 221 -4.86 -18.04 -16.88
N GLU A 222 -5.50 -17.61 -17.97
CA GLU A 222 -6.41 -18.43 -18.72
C GLU A 222 -5.76 -19.77 -19.15
N THR A 223 -6.54 -20.83 -19.12
CA THR A 223 -6.07 -22.19 -19.48
C THR A 223 -5.55 -22.26 -20.92
N THR A 224 -6.01 -21.38 -21.80
CA THR A 224 -5.57 -21.24 -23.19
C THR A 224 -4.18 -20.60 -23.32
N ASN A 225 -3.82 -19.70 -22.42
CA ASN A 225 -2.56 -18.94 -22.46
C ASN A 225 -1.39 -19.67 -21.77
N LYS A 226 -1.65 -20.42 -20.69
CA LYS A 226 -0.61 -21.17 -19.96
C LYS A 226 0.26 -22.06 -20.85
N PRO A 227 -0.30 -22.87 -21.79
CA PRO A 227 0.50 -23.72 -22.66
C PRO A 227 1.41 -22.96 -23.63
N LEU A 228 1.12 -21.69 -23.90
CA LEU A 228 1.89 -20.85 -24.83
C LEU A 228 3.12 -20.19 -24.18
N ILE A 229 3.22 -20.24 -22.85
CA ILE A 229 4.26 -19.59 -22.06
C ILE A 229 5.33 -20.57 -21.62
N ALA A 230 6.58 -20.15 -21.70
CA ALA A 230 7.74 -20.81 -21.10
C ALA A 230 8.34 -19.93 -20.01
N ILE A 231 8.56 -20.47 -18.81
CA ILE A 231 9.25 -19.77 -17.73
C ILE A 231 10.76 -19.89 -17.94
N LEU A 232 11.44 -18.75 -18.04
CA LEU A 232 12.89 -18.67 -18.22
C LEU A 232 13.64 -18.63 -16.89
N ALA A 233 13.05 -18.01 -15.88
CA ALA A 233 13.65 -17.88 -14.56
C ALA A 233 12.62 -17.50 -13.50
N GLU A 234 12.94 -17.83 -12.24
CA GLU A 234 12.21 -17.41 -11.04
C GLU A 234 13.12 -16.60 -10.14
N THR A 235 12.56 -15.61 -9.47
CA THR A 235 13.27 -14.83 -8.47
C THR A 235 13.19 -15.45 -7.08
N GLU A 236 13.92 -14.87 -6.13
CA GLU A 236 13.69 -15.15 -4.71
C GLU A 236 12.26 -14.77 -4.26
N SER A 237 11.79 -15.45 -3.22
CA SER A 237 10.48 -15.20 -2.63
C SER A 237 10.51 -13.98 -1.71
N VAL A 238 9.46 -13.18 -1.77
CA VAL A 238 9.26 -12.00 -0.92
C VAL A 238 7.86 -12.02 -0.31
N PRO A 239 7.63 -11.33 0.84
CA PRO A 239 6.28 -11.17 1.38
C PRO A 239 5.30 -10.67 0.32
N ARG A 240 4.05 -11.17 0.35
CA ARG A 240 3.08 -10.82 -0.70
C ARG A 240 2.63 -9.36 -0.60
N TYR A 241 2.20 -8.94 0.60
CA TYR A 241 1.82 -7.57 0.94
C TYR A 241 2.23 -7.26 2.37
N LEU A 242 2.53 -6.01 2.63
CA LEU A 242 2.97 -5.51 3.93
C LEU A 242 2.05 -4.39 4.37
N VAL A 243 1.61 -4.47 5.61
CA VAL A 243 0.90 -3.39 6.30
C VAL A 243 1.92 -2.58 7.08
N SER A 244 1.91 -1.28 6.90
CA SER A 244 2.75 -0.34 7.64
C SER A 244 1.89 0.72 8.31
N VAL A 245 2.36 1.23 9.44
CA VAL A 245 1.74 2.32 10.17
C VAL A 245 2.64 3.53 10.20
N ARG A 246 2.07 4.72 10.24
CA ARG A 246 2.77 5.96 10.47
C ARG A 246 3.62 5.86 11.73
N LYS A 247 4.86 6.35 11.68
CA LYS A 247 5.86 6.14 12.74
C LYS A 247 5.40 6.64 14.12
N ASP A 248 4.72 7.77 14.15
CA ASP A 248 4.23 8.44 15.37
C ASP A 248 2.75 8.13 15.69
N LEU A 249 2.17 7.11 15.06
CA LEU A 249 0.83 6.64 15.41
C LEU A 249 0.84 6.17 16.87
N PRO A 250 -0.07 6.66 17.74
CA PRO A 250 -0.09 6.30 19.15
C PRO A 250 -0.12 4.79 19.35
N GLU A 251 0.73 4.30 20.25
CA GLU A 251 0.89 2.87 20.47
C GLU A 251 -0.42 2.12 20.83
N PRO A 252 -1.36 2.71 21.63
CA PRO A 252 -2.65 2.06 21.85
C PRO A 252 -3.45 1.85 20.56
N VAL A 253 -3.43 2.84 19.64
CA VAL A 253 -4.10 2.75 18.32
C VAL A 253 -3.43 1.70 17.46
N THR A 254 -2.09 1.70 17.42
CA THR A 254 -1.29 0.70 16.68
C THR A 254 -1.59 -0.72 17.17
N LYS A 255 -1.58 -0.95 18.49
CA LYS A 255 -1.90 -2.26 19.06
C LYS A 255 -3.32 -2.69 18.73
N ARG A 256 -4.27 -1.77 18.81
CA ARG A 256 -5.67 -2.05 18.49
C ARG A 256 -5.83 -2.39 17.01
N LEU A 257 -5.28 -1.58 16.10
CA LEU A 257 -5.25 -1.85 14.67
C LEU A 257 -4.67 -3.24 14.37
N LYS A 258 -3.51 -3.55 14.95
CA LYS A 258 -2.86 -4.86 14.81
C LYS A 258 -3.78 -6.00 15.24
N SER A 259 -4.42 -5.89 16.40
CA SER A 259 -5.31 -6.94 16.92
C SER A 259 -6.57 -7.12 16.04
N ILE A 260 -7.13 -6.04 15.48
CA ILE A 260 -8.28 -6.09 14.59
C ILE A 260 -7.92 -6.84 13.32
N LEU A 261 -6.84 -6.45 12.64
CA LEU A 261 -6.41 -7.07 11.39
C LEU A 261 -6.07 -8.55 11.57
N LEU A 262 -5.37 -8.92 12.67
CA LEU A 262 -5.05 -10.32 12.98
C LEU A 262 -6.30 -11.18 13.23
N ALA A 263 -7.40 -10.59 13.73
CA ALA A 263 -8.64 -11.30 14.05
C ALA A 263 -9.63 -11.35 12.88
N MET A 264 -9.42 -10.60 11.78
CA MET A 264 -10.40 -10.48 10.68
C MET A 264 -10.82 -11.81 10.09
N ASN A 265 -9.89 -12.75 9.95
CA ASN A 265 -10.20 -14.08 9.39
C ASN A 265 -10.93 -15.01 10.37
N GLN A 266 -11.22 -14.56 11.59
CA GLN A 266 -11.89 -15.36 12.62
C GLN A 266 -13.40 -15.09 12.69
N ASP A 267 -13.91 -14.04 12.07
CA ASP A 267 -15.34 -13.74 12.00
C ASP A 267 -15.84 -13.69 10.54
N GLN A 268 -17.14 -13.93 10.36
CA GLN A 268 -17.76 -14.05 9.03
C GLN A 268 -17.69 -12.74 8.23
N GLU A 269 -17.95 -11.60 8.87
CA GLU A 269 -17.86 -10.27 8.25
C GLU A 269 -16.42 -10.00 7.76
N GLY A 270 -15.44 -10.19 8.66
CA GLY A 270 -14.03 -10.01 8.34
C GLY A 270 -13.57 -10.90 7.19
N GLN A 271 -13.97 -12.17 7.16
CA GLN A 271 -13.66 -13.09 6.06
C GLN A 271 -14.26 -12.63 4.72
N GLN A 272 -15.48 -12.10 4.72
CA GLN A 272 -16.11 -11.58 3.50
C GLN A 272 -15.36 -10.35 2.98
N ILE A 273 -15.04 -9.41 3.86
CA ILE A 273 -14.28 -8.20 3.51
C ILE A 273 -12.89 -8.56 2.99
N LEU A 274 -12.17 -9.48 3.63
CA LEU A 274 -10.86 -9.93 3.19
C LEU A 274 -10.89 -10.50 1.76
N ARG A 275 -11.88 -11.34 1.44
CA ARG A 275 -12.04 -11.89 0.08
C ARG A 275 -12.28 -10.79 -0.95
N GLN A 276 -13.06 -9.76 -0.60
CA GLN A 276 -13.33 -8.62 -1.48
C GLN A 276 -12.11 -7.71 -1.62
N THR A 277 -11.24 -7.67 -0.60
CA THR A 277 -10.04 -6.83 -0.60
C THR A 277 -8.86 -7.62 -1.16
N ASP A 278 -8.67 -7.59 -2.46
CA ASP A 278 -7.57 -8.23 -3.19
C ASP A 278 -7.41 -9.74 -2.91
N ASN A 279 -8.51 -10.47 -2.68
CA ASN A 279 -8.46 -11.88 -2.32
C ASN A 279 -7.53 -12.15 -1.12
N THR A 280 -7.48 -11.23 -0.17
CA THR A 280 -6.74 -11.39 1.08
C THR A 280 -7.41 -12.49 1.91
N THR A 281 -6.64 -13.39 2.50
CA THR A 281 -7.19 -14.48 3.31
C THR A 281 -6.99 -14.27 4.80
N LYS A 282 -5.91 -13.60 5.18
CA LYS A 282 -5.60 -13.22 6.56
C LYS A 282 -4.44 -12.23 6.64
N TYR A 283 -4.24 -11.70 7.82
CA TYR A 283 -3.01 -11.04 8.24
C TYR A 283 -2.27 -11.89 9.25
N ASP A 284 -0.93 -11.85 9.25
CA ASP A 284 -0.11 -12.48 10.26
C ASP A 284 1.04 -11.57 10.72
N SER A 285 1.72 -11.98 11.78
CA SER A 285 2.90 -11.28 12.26
C SER A 285 4.05 -11.41 11.27
N LEU A 286 4.89 -10.38 11.23
CA LEU A 286 6.09 -10.39 10.40
C LEU A 286 7.03 -11.54 10.80
N PRO A 287 7.48 -12.38 9.88
CA PRO A 287 8.37 -13.50 10.19
C PRO A 287 9.71 -12.97 10.74
N GLY A 288 10.06 -13.39 11.96
CA GLY A 288 11.25 -12.91 12.66
C GLY A 288 11.16 -11.47 13.19
N GLY A 289 9.99 -10.83 13.10
CA GLY A 289 9.73 -9.47 13.58
C GLY A 289 10.01 -8.38 12.55
N GLU A 290 9.70 -7.14 12.94
CA GLU A 290 9.82 -5.96 12.08
C GLU A 290 11.23 -5.76 11.52
N GLU A 291 12.23 -5.80 12.41
CA GLU A 291 13.61 -5.49 12.04
C GLU A 291 14.18 -6.50 11.03
N MET A 292 13.88 -7.79 11.19
CA MET A 292 14.33 -8.81 10.25
C MET A 292 13.75 -8.60 8.86
N VAL A 293 12.44 -8.32 8.76
CA VAL A 293 11.79 -8.04 7.47
C VAL A 293 12.33 -6.75 6.86
N ARG A 294 12.52 -5.69 7.67
CA ARG A 294 13.11 -4.43 7.24
C ARG A 294 14.51 -4.62 6.66
N GLN A 295 15.38 -5.36 7.35
CA GLN A 295 16.74 -5.66 6.88
C GLN A 295 16.71 -6.43 5.57
N LYS A 296 15.84 -7.44 5.45
CA LYS A 296 15.68 -8.23 4.22
C LYS A 296 15.25 -7.36 3.03
N LEU A 297 14.34 -6.39 3.24
CA LEU A 297 13.97 -5.42 2.22
C LEU A 297 15.13 -4.50 1.84
N VAL A 298 15.90 -4.03 2.83
CA VAL A 298 17.08 -3.18 2.57
C VAL A 298 18.13 -3.95 1.78
N GLU A 299 18.44 -5.18 2.14
CA GLU A 299 19.42 -6.01 1.41
C GLU A 299 18.97 -6.30 -0.02
N LEU A 300 17.67 -6.55 -0.21
CA LEU A 300 17.08 -6.83 -1.51
C LEU A 300 17.08 -5.60 -2.42
N TYR A 301 16.68 -4.44 -1.89
CA TYR A 301 16.38 -3.26 -2.69
C TYR A 301 17.44 -2.15 -2.65
N ARG A 302 18.44 -2.27 -1.78
CA ARG A 302 19.54 -1.29 -1.74
C ARG A 302 20.27 -1.28 -3.09
N PRO A 303 20.45 -0.12 -3.75
CA PRO A 303 21.25 -0.04 -4.94
C PRO A 303 22.66 -0.56 -4.61
N ARG A 304 23.07 -1.66 -5.22
CA ARG A 304 24.48 -2.03 -5.18
C ARG A 304 25.19 -0.95 -6.01
N THR A 305 25.94 -0.09 -5.34
CA THR A 305 26.89 0.78 -6.02
C THR A 305 27.72 -0.12 -6.95
N GLN A 306 27.60 0.10 -8.25
CA GLN A 306 28.45 -0.58 -9.22
C GLN A 306 29.88 -0.34 -8.75
N ASN A 307 30.59 -1.42 -8.46
CA ASN A 307 31.97 -1.34 -8.02
C ASN A 307 32.76 -0.60 -9.11
N PRO A 308 33.35 0.59 -8.86
CA PRO A 308 34.05 1.35 -9.89
C PRO A 308 35.21 0.58 -10.52
N ALA A 309 35.71 -0.46 -9.87
CA ALA A 309 36.81 -1.31 -10.31
C ALA A 309 36.48 -2.21 -11.53
N ALA A 310 35.22 -2.35 -11.94
CA ALA A 310 34.86 -3.16 -13.11
C ALA A 310 34.92 -2.38 -14.45
N LYS A 311 35.22 -1.07 -14.43
CA LYS A 311 35.40 -0.23 -15.65
C LYS A 311 36.83 -0.08 -16.13
N ALA A 312 37.78 -0.69 -15.41
CA ALA A 312 39.23 -0.57 -15.71
C ALA A 312 39.85 -1.93 -16.06
N ARG A 313 39.18 -2.73 -16.90
CA ARG A 313 39.83 -3.88 -17.60
C ARG A 313 39.26 -4.03 -18.99
#